data_4362446595c298f0e6858027c5644de4
#
_entry.id   4362446595c298f0e6858027c5644de4
#
_cell.length_a   1.000
_cell.length_b   1.000
_cell.length_c   1.000
_cell.angle_alpha   90.00
_cell.angle_beta   90.00
_cell.angle_gamma   90.00
#
_symmetry.space_group_name_H-M   'P 1'
#
loop_
_entity.id
_entity.type
_entity.pdbx_description
1 polymer ?
#
loop_
_entity_poly.entity_id
_entity_poly.type
_entity_poly.pdbx_seq_one_letter_code
_entity_poly.pdbx_strand_id
1 'polypeptide(L)'
;MKVNYQERIDATVQELKIILSQQRTVINRQKIQALYCLKAGYSLSLTDVAERLGVHRVTVHRWLKRYSIGGLSGLLEIRQSTGRPRVISSGVIAGLSKKLSDESCEFKSYKQIARWVEENYNISINYHTLYKQLHYRMKAKLKVPRRSSIKKDEQAAIDFKNTLNKLLKMACWLESTTPNPAKNGVKYWSQDETRIGLKTIERKRITALGVKPKGKVQWNFKAFYLYGAVAPKTGESFWLEFSHLDGLCFQMFWDQLAEQYPDNLNIIQLDNGRFHHGSKLKIPDNVILIFQPPYSPELNPIERVWQHIKQELSWHIYDDLDGLKEKVCADLKEFSTETIASITGWDYILSALATVAWFLKIGIRFGYGQQ
;
A
#
# COMPACT_ATOMS: atom_id res chain seq x y z
N MET A 1 30.38 -54.50 37.99
CA MET A 1 31.36 -53.40 37.83
C MET A 1 30.69 -52.05 38.10
N LYS A 2 31.18 -51.27 39.03
CA LYS A 2 30.72 -49.88 39.19
C LYS A 2 31.21 -49.04 37.99
N VAL A 3 30.31 -48.35 37.35
CA VAL A 3 30.63 -47.47 36.17
C VAL A 3 31.40 -46.26 36.68
N ASN A 4 32.62 -46.05 36.16
CA ASN A 4 33.40 -44.86 36.47
C ASN A 4 32.94 -43.71 35.54
N TYR A 5 32.09 -42.82 36.07
CA TYR A 5 31.57 -41.68 35.32
C TYR A 5 32.59 -40.57 35.11
N GLN A 6 33.64 -40.49 35.96
CA GLN A 6 34.69 -39.48 35.82
C GLN A 6 35.53 -39.67 34.56
N GLU A 7 35.80 -40.92 34.17
CA GLU A 7 36.54 -41.25 32.93
C GLU A 7 35.66 -41.10 31.67
N ARG A 8 34.33 -41.22 31.78
CA ARG A 8 33.40 -41.12 30.64
C ARG A 8 33.05 -39.67 30.24
N ILE A 9 33.48 -38.71 31.03
CA ILE A 9 33.23 -37.28 30.76
C ILE A 9 34.57 -36.67 30.38
N ASP A 10 34.72 -36.32 29.09
CA ASP A 10 35.97 -35.76 28.53
C ASP A 10 36.24 -34.34 29.04
N ALA A 11 35.18 -33.57 29.23
CA ALA A 11 35.29 -32.19 29.71
C ALA A 11 35.87 -32.12 31.13
N THR A 12 36.76 -31.18 31.34
CA THR A 12 37.37 -30.93 32.64
C THR A 12 36.41 -30.26 33.63
N VAL A 13 36.69 -30.38 34.92
CA VAL A 13 35.89 -29.74 35.98
C VAL A 13 35.86 -28.22 35.79
N GLN A 14 36.95 -27.61 35.35
CA GLN A 14 37.09 -26.18 35.12
C GLN A 14 36.20 -25.73 33.91
N GLU A 15 36.27 -26.45 32.78
CA GLU A 15 35.45 -26.19 31.61
C GLU A 15 33.97 -26.29 31.94
N LEU A 16 33.54 -27.33 32.64
CA LEU A 16 32.14 -27.51 33.03
C LEU A 16 31.66 -26.38 33.94
N LYS A 17 32.52 -25.85 34.83
CA LYS A 17 32.18 -24.72 35.69
C LYS A 17 31.99 -23.44 34.90
N ILE A 18 32.82 -23.18 33.90
CA ILE A 18 32.71 -22.03 33.01
C ILE A 18 31.40 -22.14 32.17
N ILE A 19 31.18 -23.30 31.55
CA ILE A 19 29.98 -23.53 30.74
C ILE A 19 28.70 -23.43 31.58
N LEU A 20 28.71 -23.89 32.82
CA LEU A 20 27.60 -23.79 33.75
C LEU A 20 27.20 -22.34 34.02
N SER A 21 28.18 -21.45 34.19
CA SER A 21 27.90 -20.02 34.41
C SER A 21 27.31 -19.33 33.19
N GLN A 22 27.59 -19.82 31.99
CA GLN A 22 27.07 -19.26 30.71
C GLN A 22 25.65 -19.71 30.36
N GLN A 23 25.12 -20.75 31.04
CA GLN A 23 23.79 -21.28 30.68
C GLN A 23 22.66 -20.37 31.15
N ARG A 24 21.83 -19.97 30.23
CA ARG A 24 20.67 -19.11 30.50
C ARG A 24 19.37 -19.89 30.84
N THR A 25 19.25 -21.14 30.38
CA THR A 25 18.04 -21.94 30.62
C THR A 25 18.26 -22.90 31.79
N VAL A 26 17.24 -23.06 32.64
CA VAL A 26 17.26 -23.97 33.78
C VAL A 26 17.62 -25.38 33.35
N ILE A 27 17.04 -25.89 32.28
CA ILE A 27 17.28 -27.25 31.78
C ILE A 27 18.71 -27.44 31.34
N ASN A 28 19.30 -26.51 30.59
CA ASN A 28 20.70 -26.64 30.18
C ASN A 28 21.67 -26.50 31.38
N ARG A 29 21.33 -25.65 32.33
CA ARG A 29 22.06 -25.51 33.58
C ARG A 29 22.06 -26.83 34.33
N GLN A 30 20.93 -27.51 34.52
CA GLN A 30 20.82 -28.82 35.14
C GLN A 30 21.60 -29.89 34.38
N LYS A 31 21.61 -29.90 33.06
CA LYS A 31 22.39 -30.83 32.23
C LYS A 31 23.89 -30.71 32.51
N ILE A 32 24.43 -29.49 32.50
CA ILE A 32 25.86 -29.26 32.80
C ILE A 32 26.17 -29.52 34.25
N GLN A 33 25.29 -29.17 35.17
CA GLN A 33 25.45 -29.45 36.60
C GLN A 33 25.50 -30.96 36.89
N ALA A 34 24.73 -31.77 36.16
CA ALA A 34 24.82 -33.23 36.25
C ALA A 34 26.20 -33.76 35.88
N LEU A 35 26.76 -33.30 34.74
CA LEU A 35 28.10 -33.65 34.31
C LEU A 35 29.15 -33.19 35.32
N TYR A 36 28.99 -31.97 35.81
CA TYR A 36 29.94 -31.39 36.82
C TYR A 36 29.96 -32.21 38.10
N CYS A 37 28.80 -32.58 38.66
CA CYS A 37 28.71 -33.38 39.87
C CYS A 37 29.37 -34.78 39.71
N LEU A 38 29.19 -35.40 38.54
CA LEU A 38 29.82 -36.69 38.25
C LEU A 38 31.32 -36.59 38.02
N LYS A 39 31.78 -35.58 37.26
CA LYS A 39 33.21 -35.38 36.96
C LYS A 39 33.99 -34.97 38.20
N ALA A 40 33.45 -34.08 39.02
CA ALA A 40 34.09 -33.62 40.26
C ALA A 40 34.06 -34.63 41.41
N GLY A 41 33.33 -35.76 41.22
CA GLY A 41 33.19 -36.78 42.25
C GLY A 41 32.21 -36.43 43.38
N TYR A 42 31.42 -35.36 43.25
CA TYR A 42 30.41 -34.99 44.24
C TYR A 42 29.24 -35.97 44.28
N SER A 43 29.07 -36.77 43.23
CA SER A 43 28.07 -37.81 43.11
C SER A 43 28.66 -39.04 42.43
N LEU A 44 28.47 -40.20 43.02
CA LEU A 44 29.05 -41.47 42.54
C LEU A 44 28.03 -42.31 41.74
N SER A 45 26.75 -41.88 41.69
CA SER A 45 25.69 -42.59 41.00
C SER A 45 24.72 -41.61 40.32
N LEU A 46 24.03 -42.10 39.29
CA LEU A 46 22.99 -41.32 38.60
C LEU A 46 21.78 -41.03 39.49
N THR A 47 21.53 -41.85 40.47
CA THR A 47 20.45 -41.70 41.45
C THR A 47 20.75 -40.51 42.36
N ASP A 48 21.97 -40.42 42.87
CA ASP A 48 22.42 -39.29 43.70
C ASP A 48 22.38 -37.95 42.93
N VAL A 49 22.84 -37.95 41.68
CA VAL A 49 22.70 -36.76 40.82
C VAL A 49 21.24 -36.35 40.59
N ALA A 50 20.38 -37.35 40.38
CA ALA A 50 18.96 -37.10 40.11
C ALA A 50 18.25 -36.48 41.33
N GLU A 51 18.53 -37.00 42.53
CA GLU A 51 18.02 -36.46 43.77
C GLU A 51 18.51 -35.02 44.04
N ARG A 52 19.79 -34.74 43.85
CA ARG A 52 20.34 -33.39 44.01
C ARG A 52 19.76 -32.36 43.04
N LEU A 53 19.42 -32.79 41.83
CA LEU A 53 18.87 -31.92 40.79
C LEU A 53 17.33 -31.89 40.77
N GLY A 54 16.68 -32.69 41.60
CA GLY A 54 15.22 -32.78 41.62
C GLY A 54 14.61 -33.36 40.34
N VAL A 55 15.32 -34.29 39.65
CA VAL A 55 14.88 -34.86 38.38
C VAL A 55 14.85 -36.40 38.47
N HIS A 56 14.09 -37.05 37.58
CA HIS A 56 14.06 -38.50 37.56
C HIS A 56 15.39 -39.11 37.05
N ARG A 57 15.86 -40.20 37.61
CA ARG A 57 17.11 -40.90 37.24
C ARG A 57 17.23 -41.16 35.72
N VAL A 58 16.12 -41.52 35.05
CA VAL A 58 16.08 -41.74 33.58
C VAL A 58 16.41 -40.46 32.80
N THR A 59 16.08 -39.30 33.33
CA THR A 59 16.42 -37.99 32.71
C THR A 59 17.95 -37.79 32.71
N VAL A 60 18.61 -38.04 33.82
CA VAL A 60 20.09 -37.97 33.93
C VAL A 60 20.78 -38.97 33.00
N HIS A 61 20.24 -40.20 32.93
CA HIS A 61 20.74 -41.23 32.02
C HIS A 61 20.60 -40.79 30.55
N ARG A 62 19.48 -40.19 30.17
CA ARG A 62 19.27 -39.65 28.79
C ARG A 62 20.24 -38.52 28.49
N TRP A 63 20.55 -37.66 29.45
CA TRP A 63 21.53 -36.58 29.27
C TRP A 63 22.93 -37.13 29.04
N LEU A 64 23.38 -38.11 29.84
CA LEU A 64 24.67 -38.79 29.65
C LEU A 64 24.74 -39.52 28.30
N LYS A 65 23.68 -40.21 27.89
CA LYS A 65 23.64 -40.85 26.58
C LYS A 65 23.77 -39.83 25.44
N ARG A 66 23.17 -38.64 25.56
CA ARG A 66 23.34 -37.56 24.57
C ARG A 66 24.76 -37.02 24.58
N TYR A 67 25.31 -36.85 25.76
CA TYR A 67 26.70 -36.43 25.92
C TYR A 67 27.68 -37.42 25.31
N SER A 68 27.54 -38.71 25.56
CA SER A 68 28.43 -39.74 24.99
C SER A 68 28.35 -39.86 23.46
N ILE A 69 27.27 -39.44 22.83
CA ILE A 69 27.11 -39.48 21.35
C ILE A 69 27.59 -38.20 20.70
N GLY A 70 27.32 -37.04 21.25
CA GLY A 70 27.56 -35.75 20.60
C GLY A 70 28.31 -34.72 21.47
N GLY A 71 28.95 -35.15 22.58
CA GLY A 71 29.63 -34.25 23.47
C GLY A 71 28.74 -33.18 24.08
N LEU A 72 29.35 -32.05 24.47
CA LEU A 72 28.63 -30.90 25.03
C LEU A 72 27.64 -30.29 24.04
N SER A 73 27.97 -30.23 22.76
CA SER A 73 27.10 -29.71 21.73
C SER A 73 25.81 -30.54 21.56
N GLY A 74 25.96 -31.89 21.52
CA GLY A 74 24.82 -32.78 21.44
C GLY A 74 23.93 -32.77 22.69
N LEU A 75 24.54 -32.55 23.88
CA LEU A 75 23.80 -32.41 25.14
C LEU A 75 22.99 -31.11 25.19
N LEU A 76 23.55 -30.01 24.73
CA LEU A 76 22.97 -28.67 24.81
C LEU A 76 22.07 -28.35 23.61
N GLU A 77 22.07 -29.18 22.58
CA GLU A 77 21.23 -29.04 21.40
C GLU A 77 19.74 -28.89 21.78
N ILE A 78 19.13 -27.80 21.36
CA ILE A 78 17.69 -27.56 21.53
C ILE A 78 16.96 -28.20 20.34
N ARG A 79 16.45 -29.39 20.53
CA ARG A 79 15.59 -30.04 19.52
C ARG A 79 14.26 -29.32 19.46
N GLN A 80 14.01 -28.61 18.38
CA GLN A 80 12.66 -28.09 18.11
C GLN A 80 11.74 -29.27 17.80
N SER A 81 10.65 -29.35 18.55
CA SER A 81 9.57 -30.28 18.21
C SER A 81 9.00 -29.90 16.85
N THR A 82 8.83 -30.87 15.97
CA THR A 82 8.15 -30.67 14.67
C THR A 82 6.70 -30.24 14.82
N GLY A 83 6.16 -30.33 16.03
CA GLY A 83 4.77 -29.99 16.31
C GLY A 83 3.78 -30.95 15.64
N ARG A 84 2.49 -30.62 15.72
CA ARG A 84 1.44 -31.36 15.03
C ARG A 84 1.55 -31.11 13.50
N PRO A 85 1.50 -32.16 12.65
CA PRO A 85 1.47 -32.01 11.20
C PRO A 85 0.39 -31.03 10.74
N ARG A 86 0.72 -30.23 9.72
CA ARG A 86 -0.26 -29.29 9.16
C ARG A 86 -1.38 -30.02 8.46
N VAL A 87 -2.61 -29.69 8.80
CA VAL A 87 -3.83 -30.26 8.17
C VAL A 87 -3.92 -29.87 6.70
N ILE A 88 -3.44 -28.66 6.33
CA ILE A 88 -3.42 -28.15 4.97
C ILE A 88 -2.02 -28.35 4.42
N SER A 89 -1.90 -29.18 3.38
CA SER A 89 -0.63 -29.47 2.74
C SER A 89 -0.05 -28.23 2.02
N SER A 90 1.25 -28.22 1.78
CA SER A 90 1.94 -27.15 1.04
C SER A 90 1.40 -27.01 -0.40
N GLY A 91 1.00 -28.11 -1.05
CA GLY A 91 0.40 -28.09 -2.38
C GLY A 91 -0.94 -27.34 -2.41
N VAL A 92 -1.82 -27.58 -1.43
CA VAL A 92 -3.08 -26.85 -1.31
C VAL A 92 -2.84 -25.36 -1.05
N ILE A 93 -1.86 -25.02 -0.21
CA ILE A 93 -1.49 -23.61 0.06
C ILE A 93 -0.99 -22.92 -1.21
N ALA A 94 -0.16 -23.58 -2.01
CA ALA A 94 0.34 -23.05 -3.26
C ALA A 94 -0.79 -22.83 -4.28
N GLY A 95 -1.69 -23.80 -4.43
CA GLY A 95 -2.87 -23.66 -5.29
C GLY A 95 -3.81 -22.56 -4.86
N LEU A 96 -4.07 -22.42 -3.55
CA LEU A 96 -4.84 -21.32 -2.99
C LEU A 96 -4.15 -19.97 -3.26
N SER A 97 -2.83 -19.87 -3.08
CA SER A 97 -2.08 -18.66 -3.37
C SER A 97 -2.21 -18.25 -4.83
N LYS A 98 -2.04 -19.19 -5.77
CA LYS A 98 -2.22 -18.95 -7.19
C LYS A 98 -3.64 -18.47 -7.52
N LYS A 99 -4.67 -19.16 -7.00
CA LYS A 99 -6.08 -18.81 -7.27
C LYS A 99 -6.48 -17.45 -6.68
N LEU A 100 -6.00 -17.13 -5.48
CA LEU A 100 -6.29 -15.86 -4.81
C LEU A 100 -5.49 -14.67 -5.37
N SER A 101 -4.43 -14.92 -6.11
CA SER A 101 -3.66 -13.89 -6.83
C SER A 101 -4.20 -13.61 -8.23
N ASP A 102 -5.11 -14.43 -8.71
CA ASP A 102 -5.80 -14.23 -9.99
C ASP A 102 -6.84 -13.09 -9.84
N GLU A 103 -6.74 -12.07 -10.67
CA GLU A 103 -7.66 -10.92 -10.66
C GLU A 103 -9.09 -11.33 -11.00
N SER A 104 -9.28 -12.43 -11.73
CA SER A 104 -10.59 -13.03 -12.02
C SER A 104 -11.20 -13.82 -10.87
N CYS A 105 -10.56 -13.83 -9.69
CA CYS A 105 -11.01 -14.59 -8.54
C CYS A 105 -12.30 -14.01 -7.92
N GLU A 106 -13.40 -14.75 -8.01
CA GLU A 106 -14.74 -14.30 -7.61
C GLU A 106 -15.21 -14.83 -6.24
N PHE A 107 -14.34 -15.33 -5.38
CA PHE A 107 -14.75 -15.83 -4.07
C PHE A 107 -15.39 -14.74 -3.20
N LYS A 108 -16.65 -14.91 -2.87
CA LYS A 108 -17.45 -14.01 -2.02
C LYS A 108 -17.44 -14.41 -0.54
N SER A 109 -16.92 -15.60 -0.21
CA SER A 109 -16.86 -16.09 1.18
C SER A 109 -15.79 -17.17 1.34
N TYR A 110 -15.30 -17.33 2.59
CA TYR A 110 -14.40 -18.43 2.92
C TYR A 110 -15.04 -19.83 2.77
N LYS A 111 -16.38 -19.90 2.83
CA LYS A 111 -17.11 -21.15 2.55
C LYS A 111 -16.98 -21.59 1.09
N GLN A 112 -16.99 -20.64 0.14
CA GLN A 112 -16.75 -20.96 -1.27
C GLN A 112 -15.33 -21.47 -1.48
N ILE A 113 -14.35 -20.88 -0.80
CA ILE A 113 -12.97 -21.37 -0.86
C ILE A 113 -12.86 -22.78 -0.28
N ALA A 114 -13.58 -23.10 0.79
CA ALA A 114 -13.61 -24.45 1.36
C ALA A 114 -14.13 -25.48 0.36
N ARG A 115 -15.25 -25.18 -0.31
CA ARG A 115 -15.79 -26.03 -1.38
C ARG A 115 -14.81 -26.20 -2.54
N TRP A 116 -14.21 -25.12 -2.99
CA TRP A 116 -13.22 -25.17 -4.06
C TRP A 116 -12.03 -26.06 -3.69
N VAL A 117 -11.55 -26.01 -2.45
CA VAL A 117 -10.48 -26.89 -1.96
C VAL A 117 -10.94 -28.36 -1.96
N GLU A 118 -12.16 -28.63 -1.50
CA GLU A 118 -12.74 -29.97 -1.50
C GLU A 118 -12.86 -30.53 -2.92
N GLU A 119 -13.36 -29.75 -3.86
CA GLU A 119 -13.53 -30.12 -5.27
C GLU A 119 -12.19 -30.37 -5.99
N ASN A 120 -11.16 -29.55 -5.75
CA ASN A 120 -9.91 -29.63 -6.50
C ASN A 120 -8.83 -30.51 -5.84
N TYR A 121 -8.90 -30.73 -4.53
CA TYR A 121 -7.91 -31.51 -3.80
C TYR A 121 -8.49 -32.69 -3.03
N ASN A 122 -9.79 -32.91 -3.10
CA ASN A 122 -10.51 -33.97 -2.41
C ASN A 122 -10.23 -33.99 -0.88
N ILE A 123 -10.09 -32.82 -0.27
CA ILE A 123 -9.79 -32.63 1.15
C ILE A 123 -10.88 -31.77 1.78
N SER A 124 -11.61 -32.33 2.74
CA SER A 124 -12.53 -31.57 3.57
C SER A 124 -11.76 -30.92 4.72
N ILE A 125 -11.80 -29.60 4.79
CA ILE A 125 -11.09 -28.80 5.80
C ILE A 125 -12.09 -28.12 6.71
N ASN A 126 -11.87 -28.25 8.02
CA ASN A 126 -12.66 -27.49 8.99
C ASN A 126 -12.56 -25.99 8.70
N TYR A 127 -13.74 -25.33 8.65
CA TYR A 127 -13.85 -23.89 8.34
C TYR A 127 -12.89 -23.01 9.15
N HIS A 128 -12.78 -23.25 10.45
CA HIS A 128 -11.94 -22.46 11.33
C HIS A 128 -10.44 -22.61 11.02
N THR A 129 -10.01 -23.81 10.64
CA THR A 129 -8.63 -24.11 10.20
C THR A 129 -8.31 -23.39 8.89
N LEU A 130 -9.23 -23.44 7.92
CA LEU A 130 -9.09 -22.74 6.64
C LEU A 130 -9.11 -21.23 6.86
N TYR A 131 -10.04 -20.71 7.67
CA TYR A 131 -10.10 -19.29 8.00
C TYR A 131 -8.80 -18.78 8.62
N LYS A 132 -8.23 -19.50 9.59
CA LYS A 132 -6.93 -19.13 10.18
C LYS A 132 -5.81 -19.11 9.15
N GLN A 133 -5.78 -20.07 8.24
CA GLN A 133 -4.79 -20.11 7.18
C GLN A 133 -4.94 -18.92 6.22
N LEU A 134 -6.15 -18.66 5.75
CA LEU A 134 -6.44 -17.58 4.78
C LEU A 134 -6.28 -16.19 5.41
N HIS A 135 -6.98 -15.95 6.53
CA HIS A 135 -7.09 -14.62 7.11
C HIS A 135 -5.79 -14.15 7.78
N TYR A 136 -5.16 -15.00 8.60
CA TYR A 136 -4.01 -14.60 9.39
C TYR A 136 -2.66 -14.91 8.71
N ARG A 137 -2.50 -16.07 8.08
CA ARG A 137 -1.23 -16.45 7.46
C ARG A 137 -1.07 -15.92 6.05
N MET A 138 -2.09 -16.07 5.19
CA MET A 138 -2.08 -15.57 3.82
C MET A 138 -2.57 -14.12 3.71
N LYS A 139 -3.10 -13.53 4.80
CA LYS A 139 -3.68 -12.17 4.85
C LYS A 139 -4.78 -11.93 3.80
N ALA A 140 -5.41 -12.99 3.32
CA ALA A 140 -6.51 -12.93 2.38
C ALA A 140 -7.80 -12.52 3.11
N LYS A 141 -8.32 -11.34 2.77
CA LYS A 141 -9.50 -10.74 3.41
C LYS A 141 -10.51 -10.35 2.35
N LEU A 142 -11.79 -10.28 2.72
CA LEU A 142 -12.82 -9.70 1.87
C LEU A 142 -12.48 -8.24 1.56
N LYS A 143 -12.45 -7.91 0.27
CA LYS A 143 -12.22 -6.57 -0.24
C LYS A 143 -13.40 -6.15 -1.08
N VAL A 144 -13.71 -4.88 -1.11
CA VAL A 144 -14.66 -4.32 -2.07
C VAL A 144 -13.92 -4.09 -3.37
N PRO A 145 -14.34 -4.71 -4.49
CA PRO A 145 -13.74 -4.47 -5.79
C PRO A 145 -13.84 -2.99 -6.17
N ARG A 146 -12.81 -2.46 -6.82
CA ARG A 146 -12.91 -1.14 -7.44
C ARG A 146 -13.85 -1.21 -8.62
N ARG A 147 -14.70 -0.19 -8.74
CA ARG A 147 -15.56 -0.06 -9.92
C ARG A 147 -14.69 0.25 -11.13
N SER A 148 -14.80 -0.55 -12.18
CA SER A 148 -14.20 -0.30 -13.49
C SER A 148 -15.31 -0.37 -14.53
N SER A 149 -15.23 0.47 -15.56
CA SER A 149 -16.18 0.40 -16.68
C SER A 149 -15.86 -0.81 -17.56
N ILE A 150 -16.91 -1.49 -18.04
CA ILE A 150 -16.76 -2.56 -19.05
C ILE A 150 -16.15 -2.01 -20.35
N LYS A 151 -16.33 -0.71 -20.59
CA LYS A 151 -15.81 -0.02 -21.79
C LYS A 151 -14.39 0.50 -21.63
N LYS A 152 -13.74 0.24 -20.49
CA LYS A 152 -12.38 0.66 -20.25
C LYS A 152 -11.40 -0.16 -21.08
N ASP A 153 -10.48 0.55 -21.75
CA ASP A 153 -9.34 -0.06 -22.44
C ASP A 153 -8.09 0.02 -21.54
N GLU A 154 -7.70 -1.12 -20.99
CA GLU A 154 -6.51 -1.23 -20.11
C GLU A 154 -5.21 -0.94 -20.88
N GLN A 155 -5.14 -1.34 -22.16
CA GLN A 155 -3.95 -1.09 -22.96
C GLN A 155 -3.79 0.41 -23.25
N ALA A 156 -4.88 1.11 -23.59
CA ALA A 156 -4.85 2.55 -23.80
C ALA A 156 -4.38 3.31 -22.54
N ALA A 157 -4.74 2.83 -21.33
CA ALA A 157 -4.27 3.42 -20.08
C ALA A 157 -2.76 3.22 -19.86
N ILE A 158 -2.23 2.06 -20.23
CA ILE A 158 -0.79 1.77 -20.18
C ILE A 158 -0.04 2.64 -21.21
N ASP A 159 -0.56 2.71 -22.42
CA ASP A 159 0.05 3.47 -23.51
C ASP A 159 0.07 4.97 -23.20
N PHE A 160 -0.98 5.50 -22.60
CA PHE A 160 -1.02 6.89 -22.15
C PHE A 160 0.14 7.20 -21.18
N LYS A 161 0.34 6.36 -20.15
CA LYS A 161 1.45 6.54 -19.19
C LYS A 161 2.81 6.50 -19.89
N ASN A 162 2.99 5.57 -20.83
CA ASN A 162 4.25 5.38 -21.55
C ASN A 162 4.53 6.48 -22.55
N THR A 163 3.51 7.14 -23.10
CA THR A 163 3.63 8.16 -24.15
C THR A 163 3.54 9.59 -23.62
N LEU A 164 3.14 9.80 -22.37
CA LEU A 164 2.97 11.14 -21.79
C LEU A 164 4.21 12.04 -21.99
N ASN A 165 5.41 11.49 -21.79
CA ASN A 165 6.67 12.22 -22.00
C ASN A 165 6.85 12.69 -23.45
N LYS A 166 6.39 11.93 -24.44
CA LYS A 166 6.42 12.29 -25.86
C LYS A 166 5.43 13.42 -26.15
N LEU A 167 4.22 13.33 -25.59
CA LEU A 167 3.20 14.36 -25.73
C LEU A 167 3.65 15.67 -25.12
N LEU A 168 4.24 15.64 -23.94
CA LEU A 168 4.79 16.84 -23.28
C LEU A 168 5.93 17.45 -24.07
N LYS A 169 6.86 16.67 -24.61
CA LYS A 169 7.95 17.16 -25.48
C LYS A 169 7.41 17.83 -26.74
N MET A 170 6.41 17.23 -27.36
CA MET A 170 5.76 17.78 -28.57
C MET A 170 5.06 19.11 -28.24
N ALA A 171 4.36 19.21 -27.12
CA ALA A 171 3.72 20.44 -26.66
C ALA A 171 4.76 21.56 -26.43
N CYS A 172 5.86 21.25 -25.75
CA CYS A 172 6.95 22.21 -25.53
C CYS A 172 7.64 22.63 -26.82
N TRP A 173 7.80 21.71 -27.76
CA TRP A 173 8.38 22.03 -29.07
C TRP A 173 7.45 22.95 -29.88
N LEU A 174 6.16 22.67 -29.93
CA LEU A 174 5.18 23.54 -30.59
C LEU A 174 5.22 24.96 -30.00
N GLU A 175 5.23 25.07 -28.67
CA GLU A 175 5.30 26.35 -27.97
C GLU A 175 6.59 27.12 -28.34
N SER A 176 7.73 26.44 -28.40
CA SER A 176 9.02 27.09 -28.77
C SER A 176 9.05 27.64 -30.19
N THR A 177 8.11 27.22 -31.05
CA THR A 177 7.98 27.74 -32.44
C THR A 177 6.98 28.88 -32.56
N THR A 178 6.29 29.26 -31.45
CA THR A 178 5.38 30.41 -31.45
C THR A 178 6.14 31.74 -31.44
N PRO A 179 5.55 32.80 -31.96
CA PRO A 179 6.20 34.16 -31.97
C PRO A 179 6.48 34.70 -30.56
N ASN A 180 5.67 34.33 -29.57
CA ASN A 180 5.77 34.75 -28.16
C ASN A 180 5.74 33.53 -27.23
N PRO A 181 6.87 32.82 -27.06
CA PRO A 181 6.90 31.66 -26.19
C PRO A 181 6.76 32.04 -24.71
N ALA A 182 6.20 31.13 -23.93
CA ALA A 182 5.96 31.30 -22.49
C ALA A 182 7.26 31.60 -21.72
N LYS A 183 7.28 32.73 -20.99
CA LYS A 183 8.48 33.23 -20.28
C LYS A 183 8.87 32.35 -19.09
N ASN A 184 7.87 31.81 -18.37
CA ASN A 184 8.04 31.01 -17.13
C ASN A 184 8.05 29.52 -17.38
N GLY A 185 8.11 29.09 -18.67
CA GLY A 185 8.16 27.67 -19.03
C GLY A 185 6.82 26.95 -18.86
N VAL A 186 6.89 25.63 -18.75
CA VAL A 186 5.73 24.73 -18.81
C VAL A 186 5.20 24.43 -17.42
N LYS A 187 3.89 24.55 -17.26
CA LYS A 187 3.12 24.15 -16.09
C LYS A 187 2.13 23.05 -16.47
N TYR A 188 2.22 21.90 -15.81
CA TYR A 188 1.33 20.78 -16.08
C TYR A 188 0.24 20.69 -15.02
N TRP A 189 -0.99 20.60 -15.47
CA TRP A 189 -2.19 20.54 -14.65
C TRP A 189 -2.95 19.22 -14.86
N SER A 190 -3.42 18.65 -13.79
CA SER A 190 -4.45 17.60 -13.81
C SER A 190 -5.78 18.22 -13.43
N GLN A 191 -6.70 18.26 -14.36
CA GLN A 191 -7.98 18.95 -14.22
C GLN A 191 -9.14 17.93 -14.21
N ASP A 192 -10.17 18.23 -13.43
CA ASP A 192 -11.42 17.46 -13.37
C ASP A 192 -12.51 18.28 -12.65
N GLU A 193 -13.76 17.81 -12.71
CA GLU A 193 -14.86 18.38 -11.98
C GLU A 193 -15.45 17.36 -10.97
N THR A 194 -15.92 17.88 -9.86
CA THR A 194 -16.63 17.07 -8.89
C THR A 194 -17.95 17.71 -8.47
N ARG A 195 -18.99 16.89 -8.41
CA ARG A 195 -20.28 17.32 -7.85
C ARG A 195 -20.24 17.18 -6.33
N ILE A 196 -20.53 18.27 -5.62
CA ILE A 196 -20.64 18.33 -4.16
C ILE A 196 -22.06 18.79 -3.82
N GLY A 197 -22.73 18.10 -2.91
CA GLY A 197 -24.14 18.39 -2.60
C GLY A 197 -24.53 18.01 -1.19
N LEU A 198 -25.75 18.42 -0.83
CA LEU A 198 -26.29 18.24 0.52
C LEU A 198 -26.63 16.80 0.87
N LYS A 199 -26.69 15.89 -0.13
CA LYS A 199 -26.86 14.47 0.17
C LYS A 199 -25.66 13.96 0.96
N THR A 200 -25.92 13.40 2.13
CA THR A 200 -24.85 12.90 3.02
C THR A 200 -23.91 11.93 2.33
N ILE A 201 -22.62 12.19 2.45
CA ILE A 201 -21.58 11.30 1.96
C ILE A 201 -21.29 10.24 3.02
N GLU A 202 -21.54 8.98 2.68
CA GLU A 202 -21.34 7.86 3.59
C GLU A 202 -19.95 7.26 3.43
N ARG A 203 -19.20 7.14 4.53
CA ARG A 203 -17.86 6.54 4.59
C ARG A 203 -17.76 5.60 5.78
N LYS A 204 -16.76 4.73 5.77
CA LYS A 204 -16.48 3.84 6.91
C LYS A 204 -15.96 4.66 8.10
N ARG A 205 -16.37 4.29 9.32
CA ARG A 205 -15.88 4.83 10.58
C ARG A 205 -15.11 3.78 11.36
N ILE A 206 -14.12 4.21 12.11
CA ILE A 206 -13.39 3.34 13.05
C ILE A 206 -14.19 3.31 14.34
N THR A 207 -14.49 2.09 14.82
CA THR A 207 -15.20 1.87 16.08
C THR A 207 -14.58 0.70 16.84
N ALA A 208 -14.82 0.62 18.13
CA ALA A 208 -14.41 -0.52 18.95
C ALA A 208 -15.12 -1.82 18.51
N LEU A 209 -14.53 -2.94 18.87
CA LEU A 209 -15.12 -4.27 18.60
C LEU A 209 -16.54 -4.37 19.17
N GLY A 210 -17.49 -4.81 18.36
CA GLY A 210 -18.90 -4.97 18.76
C GLY A 210 -19.74 -3.69 18.68
N VAL A 211 -19.13 -2.52 18.46
CA VAL A 211 -19.86 -1.25 18.30
C VAL A 211 -20.28 -1.09 16.85
N LYS A 212 -21.59 -0.93 16.63
CA LYS A 212 -22.17 -0.61 15.31
C LYS A 212 -22.37 0.91 15.21
N PRO A 213 -21.59 1.64 14.39
CA PRO A 213 -21.76 3.07 14.27
C PRO A 213 -23.10 3.39 13.61
N LYS A 214 -23.76 4.44 14.12
CA LYS A 214 -24.95 5.01 13.50
C LYS A 214 -24.60 6.40 12.96
N GLY A 215 -25.07 6.74 11.76
CA GLY A 215 -24.93 8.05 11.14
C GLY A 215 -26.30 8.57 10.71
N LYS A 216 -26.57 9.85 10.93
CA LYS A 216 -27.73 10.51 10.36
C LYS A 216 -27.46 10.78 8.88
N VAL A 217 -28.47 10.63 8.04
CA VAL A 217 -28.38 10.89 6.60
C VAL A 217 -29.42 11.90 6.18
N GLN A 218 -29.05 12.76 5.23
CA GLN A 218 -29.90 13.75 4.60
C GLN A 218 -30.07 13.40 3.12
N TRP A 219 -31.30 13.46 2.63
CA TRP A 219 -31.69 13.13 1.25
C TRP A 219 -32.05 14.42 0.47
N ASN A 220 -31.17 15.42 0.54
CA ASN A 220 -31.29 16.64 -0.24
C ASN A 220 -30.36 16.57 -1.45
N PHE A 221 -30.88 16.75 -2.66
CA PHE A 221 -30.13 16.58 -3.92
C PHE A 221 -29.58 17.90 -4.48
N LYS A 222 -29.80 19.04 -3.80
CA LYS A 222 -29.17 20.29 -4.20
C LYS A 222 -27.65 20.13 -4.20
N ALA A 223 -26.98 20.69 -5.18
CA ALA A 223 -25.54 20.53 -5.35
C ALA A 223 -24.97 21.67 -6.19
N PHE A 224 -23.67 21.82 -6.13
CA PHE A 224 -22.86 22.64 -7.02
C PHE A 224 -21.73 21.79 -7.62
N TYR A 225 -21.02 22.34 -8.59
CA TYR A 225 -19.86 21.71 -9.20
C TYR A 225 -18.60 22.49 -8.86
N LEU A 226 -17.61 21.78 -8.34
CA LEU A 226 -16.29 22.31 -8.10
C LEU A 226 -15.38 21.85 -9.25
N TYR A 227 -14.91 22.82 -10.03
CA TYR A 227 -13.92 22.62 -11.07
C TYR A 227 -12.55 22.84 -10.45
N GLY A 228 -11.60 21.98 -10.73
CA GLY A 228 -10.28 22.04 -10.15
C GLY A 228 -9.18 21.68 -11.12
N ALA A 229 -8.05 22.32 -10.96
CA ALA A 229 -6.78 21.93 -11.56
C ALA A 229 -5.69 21.93 -10.50
N VAL A 230 -4.88 20.89 -10.50
CA VAL A 230 -3.73 20.75 -9.59
C VAL A 230 -2.46 20.50 -10.39
N ALA A 231 -1.36 21.11 -9.98
CA ALA A 231 -0.04 20.88 -10.55
C ALA A 231 0.70 19.80 -9.74
N PRO A 232 0.81 18.55 -10.20
CA PRO A 232 1.37 17.45 -9.42
C PRO A 232 2.81 17.65 -8.96
N LYS A 233 3.58 18.44 -9.70
CA LYS A 233 4.99 18.72 -9.40
C LYS A 233 5.18 19.76 -8.30
N THR A 234 4.34 20.81 -8.29
CA THR A 234 4.52 21.99 -7.42
C THR A 234 3.48 22.04 -6.30
N GLY A 235 2.37 21.32 -6.45
CA GLY A 235 1.23 21.36 -5.55
C GLY A 235 0.36 22.61 -5.67
N GLU A 236 0.63 23.47 -6.65
CA GLU A 236 -0.25 24.59 -6.94
C GLU A 236 -1.62 24.10 -7.37
N SER A 237 -2.65 24.87 -7.06
CA SER A 237 -4.03 24.50 -7.35
C SER A 237 -4.84 25.70 -7.76
N PHE A 238 -5.85 25.43 -8.58
CA PHE A 238 -6.78 26.43 -9.06
C PHE A 238 -8.21 25.88 -8.97
N TRP A 239 -9.14 26.61 -8.37
CA TRP A 239 -10.50 26.16 -8.05
C TRP A 239 -11.53 27.19 -8.44
N LEU A 240 -12.59 26.75 -9.12
CA LEU A 240 -13.78 27.55 -9.38
C LEU A 240 -15.05 26.77 -9.07
N GLU A 241 -16.05 27.48 -8.59
CA GLU A 241 -17.35 26.94 -8.24
C GLU A 241 -18.37 27.36 -9.29
N PHE A 242 -19.15 26.38 -9.77
CA PHE A 242 -20.23 26.61 -10.74
C PHE A 242 -21.52 25.90 -10.34
N SER A 243 -22.66 26.45 -10.77
CA SER A 243 -23.98 25.83 -10.59
C SER A 243 -24.24 24.72 -11.60
N HIS A 244 -23.53 24.71 -12.73
CA HIS A 244 -23.76 23.80 -13.86
C HIS A 244 -22.45 23.11 -14.30
N LEU A 245 -22.65 22.01 -15.02
CA LEU A 245 -21.57 21.28 -15.67
C LEU A 245 -21.82 21.34 -17.19
N ASP A 246 -21.29 22.38 -17.82
CA ASP A 246 -21.47 22.63 -19.25
C ASP A 246 -20.24 23.27 -19.90
N GLY A 247 -20.28 23.45 -21.23
CA GLY A 247 -19.19 24.03 -21.99
C GLY A 247 -18.90 25.50 -21.67
N LEU A 248 -19.91 26.28 -21.21
CA LEU A 248 -19.71 27.68 -20.85
C LEU A 248 -18.90 27.79 -19.54
N CYS A 249 -19.30 27.07 -18.52
CA CYS A 249 -18.56 27.00 -17.26
C CYS A 249 -17.12 26.50 -17.48
N PHE A 250 -16.95 25.56 -18.40
CA PHE A 250 -15.65 25.02 -18.77
C PHE A 250 -14.77 26.06 -19.48
N GLN A 251 -15.34 26.83 -20.41
CA GLN A 251 -14.65 27.93 -21.06
C GLN A 251 -14.19 28.96 -20.02
N MET A 252 -15.08 29.38 -19.13
CA MET A 252 -14.74 30.33 -18.07
C MET A 252 -13.62 29.83 -17.17
N PHE A 253 -13.60 28.54 -16.86
CA PHE A 253 -12.54 27.93 -16.07
C PHE A 253 -11.18 28.03 -16.77
N TRP A 254 -11.11 27.71 -18.06
CA TRP A 254 -9.87 27.78 -18.83
C TRP A 254 -9.36 29.23 -19.00
N ASP A 255 -10.29 30.14 -19.31
CA ASP A 255 -9.95 31.55 -19.49
C ASP A 255 -9.33 32.11 -18.21
N GLN A 256 -9.94 31.87 -17.04
CA GLN A 256 -9.42 32.34 -15.75
C GLN A 256 -8.12 31.65 -15.34
N LEU A 257 -7.95 30.36 -15.62
CA LEU A 257 -6.69 29.67 -15.37
C LEU A 257 -5.58 30.22 -16.27
N ALA A 258 -5.88 30.48 -17.53
CA ALA A 258 -4.93 31.07 -18.48
C ALA A 258 -4.54 32.49 -18.09
N GLU A 259 -5.49 33.31 -17.62
CA GLU A 259 -5.26 34.66 -17.09
C GLU A 259 -4.43 34.69 -15.81
N GLN A 260 -4.62 33.70 -14.92
CA GLN A 260 -3.85 33.60 -13.69
C GLN A 260 -2.38 33.18 -13.92
N TYR A 261 -2.14 32.46 -14.99
CA TYR A 261 -0.80 31.97 -15.35
C TYR A 261 -0.40 32.39 -16.78
N PRO A 262 -0.36 33.70 -17.08
CA PRO A 262 -0.22 34.20 -18.45
C PRO A 262 1.16 33.95 -19.06
N ASP A 263 2.20 33.88 -18.21
CA ASP A 263 3.58 33.68 -18.64
C ASP A 263 4.00 32.20 -18.68
N ASN A 264 3.04 31.27 -18.43
CA ASN A 264 3.28 29.84 -18.51
C ASN A 264 2.56 29.23 -19.73
N LEU A 265 3.18 28.21 -20.30
CA LEU A 265 2.44 27.24 -21.11
C LEU A 265 1.70 26.28 -20.17
N ASN A 266 0.40 26.38 -20.14
CA ASN A 266 -0.46 25.54 -19.29
C ASN A 266 -0.86 24.28 -20.05
N ILE A 267 -0.25 23.15 -19.73
CA ILE A 267 -0.62 21.84 -20.30
C ILE A 267 -1.62 21.19 -19.36
N ILE A 268 -2.84 21.00 -19.81
CA ILE A 268 -3.94 20.50 -19.00
C ILE A 268 -4.27 19.06 -19.41
N GLN A 269 -4.06 18.11 -18.51
CA GLN A 269 -4.61 16.76 -18.61
C GLN A 269 -6.05 16.77 -18.12
N LEU A 270 -6.96 16.22 -18.92
CA LEU A 270 -8.38 16.12 -18.60
C LEU A 270 -8.97 14.83 -19.16
N ASP A 271 -10.16 14.49 -18.70
CA ASP A 271 -10.90 13.34 -19.22
C ASP A 271 -11.45 13.63 -20.64
N ASN A 272 -11.96 12.59 -21.27
CA ASN A 272 -12.54 12.68 -22.62
C ASN A 272 -14.05 12.90 -22.57
N GLY A 273 -14.54 13.78 -21.70
CA GLY A 273 -15.94 14.17 -21.57
C GLY A 273 -16.48 14.86 -22.82
N ARG A 274 -17.76 14.62 -23.13
CA ARG A 274 -18.39 15.19 -24.37
C ARG A 274 -18.37 16.72 -24.40
N PHE A 275 -18.44 17.38 -23.25
CA PHE A 275 -18.45 18.85 -23.16
C PHE A 275 -17.08 19.46 -23.43
N HIS A 276 -16.02 18.69 -23.35
CA HIS A 276 -14.66 19.13 -23.66
C HIS A 276 -14.39 19.25 -25.17
N HIS A 277 -15.29 18.71 -26.00
CA HIS A 277 -15.17 18.70 -27.47
C HIS A 277 -16.20 19.63 -28.15
N GLY A 278 -16.81 20.54 -27.40
CA GLY A 278 -17.79 21.48 -27.96
C GLY A 278 -17.16 22.35 -29.04
N SER A 279 -17.80 22.39 -30.24
CA SER A 279 -17.31 23.19 -31.39
C SER A 279 -17.24 24.70 -31.13
N LYS A 280 -17.81 25.18 -30.03
CA LYS A 280 -17.83 26.58 -29.60
C LYS A 280 -16.73 26.93 -28.59
N LEU A 281 -16.00 25.94 -28.06
CA LEU A 281 -14.93 26.17 -27.11
C LEU A 281 -13.72 26.79 -27.80
N LYS A 282 -13.16 27.83 -27.21
CA LYS A 282 -11.92 28.50 -27.66
C LYS A 282 -10.83 28.20 -26.65
N ILE A 283 -9.84 27.47 -27.07
CA ILE A 283 -8.67 27.18 -26.21
C ILE A 283 -7.82 28.44 -26.16
N PRO A 284 -7.49 28.98 -24.96
CA PRO A 284 -6.56 30.11 -24.83
C PRO A 284 -5.19 29.80 -25.43
N ASP A 285 -4.51 30.81 -25.96
CA ASP A 285 -3.25 30.65 -26.69
C ASP A 285 -2.13 29.99 -25.85
N ASN A 286 -2.14 30.21 -24.54
CA ASN A 286 -1.17 29.62 -23.60
C ASN A 286 -1.67 28.31 -22.96
N VAL A 287 -2.65 27.62 -23.57
CA VAL A 287 -3.22 26.35 -23.07
C VAL A 287 -3.09 25.26 -24.12
N ILE A 288 -2.60 24.08 -23.71
CA ILE A 288 -2.60 22.86 -24.51
C ILE A 288 -3.34 21.76 -23.72
N LEU A 289 -4.29 21.09 -24.39
CA LEU A 289 -5.08 20.03 -23.79
C LEU A 289 -4.49 18.66 -24.12
N ILE A 290 -4.39 17.79 -23.10
CA ILE A 290 -4.03 16.38 -23.26
C ILE A 290 -5.19 15.53 -22.72
N PHE A 291 -5.88 14.85 -23.64
CA PHE A 291 -6.98 13.97 -23.27
C PHE A 291 -6.47 12.60 -22.84
N GLN A 292 -6.89 12.17 -21.66
CA GLN A 292 -6.65 10.81 -21.18
C GLN A 292 -7.64 9.83 -21.82
N PRO A 293 -7.33 8.52 -21.86
CA PRO A 293 -8.26 7.50 -22.33
C PRO A 293 -9.61 7.56 -21.59
N PRO A 294 -10.72 7.32 -22.29
CA PRO A 294 -12.03 7.31 -21.66
C PRO A 294 -12.14 6.25 -20.57
N TYR A 295 -13.00 6.49 -19.57
CA TYR A 295 -13.24 5.58 -18.45
C TYR A 295 -12.02 5.23 -17.60
N SER A 296 -11.00 6.11 -17.56
CA SER A 296 -9.73 5.88 -16.87
C SER A 296 -9.45 6.95 -15.79
N PRO A 297 -10.33 7.10 -14.77
CA PRO A 297 -10.14 8.10 -13.71
C PRO A 297 -8.87 7.87 -12.88
N GLU A 298 -8.36 6.62 -12.87
CA GLU A 298 -7.11 6.29 -12.20
C GLU A 298 -5.86 6.91 -12.87
N LEU A 299 -6.01 7.56 -14.01
CA LEU A 299 -4.94 8.34 -14.66
C LEU A 299 -4.93 9.79 -14.22
N ASN A 300 -5.99 10.28 -13.58
CA ASN A 300 -6.08 11.66 -13.14
C ASN A 300 -5.82 11.80 -11.64
N PRO A 301 -4.68 12.34 -11.22
CA PRO A 301 -4.34 12.43 -9.80
C PRO A 301 -5.23 13.36 -8.99
N ILE A 302 -5.94 14.31 -9.60
CA ILE A 302 -6.89 15.19 -8.89
C ILE A 302 -8.00 14.39 -8.21
N GLU A 303 -8.30 13.19 -8.68
CA GLU A 303 -9.27 12.27 -8.05
C GLU A 303 -8.90 11.96 -6.59
N ARG A 304 -7.61 12.05 -6.23
CA ARG A 304 -7.16 11.92 -4.83
C ARG A 304 -7.57 13.11 -3.98
N VAL A 305 -7.56 14.29 -4.57
CA VAL A 305 -8.04 15.51 -3.88
C VAL A 305 -9.54 15.41 -3.65
N TRP A 306 -10.31 14.98 -4.66
CA TRP A 306 -11.74 14.73 -4.49
C TRP A 306 -12.05 13.69 -3.42
N GLN A 307 -11.26 12.63 -3.34
CA GLN A 307 -11.41 11.62 -2.29
C GLN A 307 -11.19 12.22 -0.90
N HIS A 308 -10.19 13.08 -0.75
CA HIS A 308 -9.87 13.75 0.51
C HIS A 308 -10.98 14.71 0.93
N ILE A 309 -11.41 15.63 0.06
CA ILE A 309 -12.53 16.55 0.32
C ILE A 309 -13.79 15.77 0.72
N LYS A 310 -14.15 14.73 -0.05
CA LYS A 310 -15.32 13.90 0.27
C LYS A 310 -15.17 13.08 1.55
N GLN A 311 -13.97 12.83 2.02
CA GLN A 311 -13.71 12.19 3.31
C GLN A 311 -14.00 13.19 4.45
N GLU A 312 -13.52 14.43 4.35
CA GLU A 312 -13.76 15.49 5.34
C GLU A 312 -15.25 15.84 5.42
N LEU A 313 -15.95 15.91 4.31
CA LEU A 313 -17.38 16.16 4.25
C LEU A 313 -18.25 14.96 4.69
N SER A 314 -17.66 13.79 4.94
CA SER A 314 -18.45 12.59 5.22
C SER A 314 -19.16 12.66 6.58
N TRP A 315 -20.44 12.25 6.59
CA TRP A 315 -21.32 12.24 7.77
C TRP A 315 -21.64 13.62 8.35
N HIS A 316 -21.24 14.72 7.70
CA HIS A 316 -21.70 16.05 8.02
C HIS A 316 -23.05 16.33 7.33
N ILE A 317 -23.89 17.12 8.00
CA ILE A 317 -25.17 17.56 7.52
C ILE A 317 -25.12 19.09 7.45
N TYR A 318 -25.51 19.64 6.32
CA TYR A 318 -25.54 21.08 6.07
C TYR A 318 -26.98 21.52 5.79
N ASP A 319 -27.41 22.66 6.35
CA ASP A 319 -28.76 23.15 6.19
C ASP A 319 -29.02 23.64 4.77
N ASP A 320 -28.02 24.26 4.15
CA ASP A 320 -28.08 24.79 2.80
C ASP A 320 -26.77 24.61 2.01
N LEU A 321 -26.78 25.07 0.77
CA LEU A 321 -25.58 25.00 -0.08
C LEU A 321 -24.50 25.99 0.33
N ASP A 322 -24.86 27.13 0.90
CA ASP A 322 -23.89 28.19 1.21
C ASP A 322 -23.01 27.75 2.37
N GLY A 323 -23.58 27.16 3.44
CA GLY A 323 -22.79 26.56 4.52
C GLY A 323 -21.91 25.40 4.06
N LEU A 324 -22.35 24.59 3.08
CA LEU A 324 -21.53 23.54 2.47
C LEU A 324 -20.38 24.14 1.65
N LYS A 325 -20.61 25.20 0.88
CA LYS A 325 -19.59 25.91 0.09
C LYS A 325 -18.54 26.56 0.99
N GLU A 326 -18.96 27.24 2.05
CA GLU A 326 -18.03 27.80 3.04
C GLU A 326 -17.10 26.74 3.61
N LYS A 327 -17.66 25.57 3.98
CA LYS A 327 -16.83 24.44 4.47
C LYS A 327 -15.86 23.95 3.42
N VAL A 328 -16.30 23.76 2.17
CA VAL A 328 -15.42 23.33 1.07
C VAL A 328 -14.30 24.35 0.81
N CYS A 329 -14.65 25.64 0.81
CA CYS A 329 -13.65 26.71 0.68
C CYS A 329 -12.62 26.71 1.82
N ALA A 330 -13.08 26.47 3.06
CA ALA A 330 -12.19 26.34 4.21
C ALA A 330 -11.25 25.13 4.05
N ASP A 331 -11.79 23.96 3.69
CA ASP A 331 -11.00 22.76 3.48
C ASP A 331 -9.97 22.94 2.35
N LEU A 332 -10.34 23.59 1.25
CA LEU A 332 -9.43 23.88 0.14
C LEU A 332 -8.27 24.80 0.56
N LYS A 333 -8.51 25.76 1.46
CA LYS A 333 -7.46 26.66 2.01
C LYS A 333 -6.50 25.93 2.95
N GLU A 334 -6.93 24.86 3.59
CA GLU A 334 -6.07 24.03 4.46
C GLU A 334 -5.12 23.13 3.67
N PHE A 335 -5.37 22.91 2.38
CA PHE A 335 -4.46 22.17 1.53
C PHE A 335 -3.20 22.96 1.23
N SER A 336 -2.10 22.61 1.89
CA SER A 336 -0.79 23.14 1.50
C SER A 336 -0.34 22.59 0.14
N THR A 337 0.53 23.33 -0.53
CA THR A 337 1.16 22.89 -1.78
C THR A 337 1.89 21.56 -1.61
N GLU A 338 2.55 21.34 -0.46
CA GLU A 338 3.24 20.09 -0.13
C GLU A 338 2.26 18.93 -0.04
N THR A 339 1.09 19.15 0.55
CA THR A 339 0.03 18.13 0.66
C THR A 339 -0.48 17.75 -0.72
N ILE A 340 -0.83 18.73 -1.57
CA ILE A 340 -1.31 18.48 -2.92
C ILE A 340 -0.23 17.76 -3.74
N ALA A 341 1.02 18.23 -3.74
CA ALA A 341 2.11 17.57 -4.43
C ALA A 341 2.31 16.11 -3.97
N SER A 342 2.20 15.86 -2.66
CA SER A 342 2.36 14.52 -2.08
C SER A 342 1.28 13.54 -2.56
N ILE A 343 0.02 13.96 -2.64
CA ILE A 343 -1.10 13.07 -3.02
C ILE A 343 -1.30 12.96 -4.55
N THR A 344 -0.81 13.95 -5.31
CA THR A 344 -0.98 14.01 -6.78
C THR A 344 0.30 13.75 -7.56
N GLY A 345 1.47 13.80 -6.92
CA GLY A 345 2.79 13.62 -7.54
C GLY A 345 3.08 12.17 -7.93
N TRP A 346 2.37 11.64 -8.91
CA TRP A 346 2.53 10.25 -9.32
C TRP A 346 3.76 10.06 -10.21
N ASP A 347 4.47 8.95 -10.00
CA ASP A 347 5.77 8.65 -10.61
C ASP A 347 5.78 8.81 -12.13
N TYR A 348 4.75 8.35 -12.84
CA TYR A 348 4.69 8.45 -14.30
C TYR A 348 4.60 9.90 -14.80
N ILE A 349 3.92 10.79 -14.05
CA ILE A 349 3.82 12.23 -14.38
C ILE A 349 5.13 12.93 -14.04
N LEU A 350 5.66 12.71 -12.83
CA LEU A 350 6.90 13.35 -12.38
C LEU A 350 8.08 12.94 -13.26
N SER A 351 8.16 11.67 -13.66
CA SER A 351 9.19 11.17 -14.57
C SER A 351 9.06 11.79 -15.97
N ALA A 352 7.83 11.93 -16.48
CA ALA A 352 7.59 12.60 -17.77
C ALA A 352 8.02 14.07 -17.73
N LEU A 353 7.66 14.81 -16.68
CA LEU A 353 8.02 16.21 -16.48
C LEU A 353 9.54 16.40 -16.28
N ALA A 354 10.21 15.49 -15.56
CA ALA A 354 11.67 15.55 -15.40
C ALA A 354 12.38 15.37 -16.74
N THR A 355 11.91 14.48 -17.59
CA THR A 355 12.44 14.24 -18.93
C THR A 355 12.31 15.48 -19.82
N VAL A 356 11.19 16.20 -19.74
CA VAL A 356 10.94 17.44 -20.49
C VAL A 356 11.81 18.58 -19.99
N ALA A 357 11.95 18.75 -18.68
CA ALA A 357 12.80 19.78 -18.09
C ALA A 357 14.28 19.61 -18.52
N TRP A 358 14.75 18.38 -18.63
CA TRP A 358 16.08 18.07 -19.14
C TRP A 358 16.21 18.41 -20.64
N PHE A 359 15.20 18.06 -21.44
CA PHE A 359 15.16 18.35 -22.88
C PHE A 359 15.22 19.86 -23.17
N LEU A 360 14.42 20.66 -22.44
CA LEU A 360 14.43 22.12 -22.57
C LEU A 360 15.80 22.74 -22.20
N LYS A 361 16.46 22.22 -21.15
CA LYS A 361 17.82 22.68 -20.77
C LYS A 361 18.87 22.39 -21.83
N ILE A 362 18.77 21.29 -22.55
CA ILE A 362 19.69 20.95 -23.66
C ILE A 362 19.36 21.76 -24.91
N GLY A 363 18.07 21.88 -25.26
CA GLY A 363 17.62 22.64 -26.43
C GLY A 363 18.08 24.12 -26.40
N ILE A 364 18.06 24.76 -25.22
CA ILE A 364 18.58 26.11 -25.01
C ILE A 364 20.10 26.19 -25.26
N ARG A 365 20.87 25.12 -24.99
CA ARG A 365 22.32 25.11 -25.26
C ARG A 365 22.68 24.95 -26.74
N PHE A 366 21.81 24.37 -27.55
CA PHE A 366 22.05 24.18 -29.00
C PHE A 366 21.49 25.31 -29.86
N GLY A 367 20.62 26.19 -29.33
CA GLY A 367 20.01 27.30 -30.05
C GLY A 367 20.81 28.63 -30.06
N TYR A 368 21.89 28.75 -29.28
CA TYR A 368 22.72 29.96 -29.22
C TYR A 368 24.15 29.78 -29.79
N GLY A 369 24.31 28.87 -30.72
CA GLY A 369 25.64 28.58 -31.33
C GLY A 369 25.73 28.81 -32.82
N GLN A 370 24.90 29.68 -33.43
CA GLN A 370 25.12 30.20 -34.80
C GLN A 370 24.55 31.61 -34.93
N GLN A 371 25.37 32.59 -34.61
CA GLN A 371 25.47 33.87 -35.32
C GLN A 371 26.92 34.31 -35.28
#